data_ec7452e47ad6ffaf0b97d0f267c273e6
#
_entry.id   ec7452e47ad6ffaf0b97d0f267c273e6
#
_cell.length_a   1.000
_cell.length_b   1.000
_cell.length_c   1.000
_cell.angle_alpha   90.00
_cell.angle_beta   90.00
_cell.angle_gamma   90.00
#
_symmetry.space_group_name_H-M   'P 1'
#
loop_
_entity.id
_entity.type
_entity.pdbx_description
1 polymer ?
#
loop_
_entity_poly.entity_id
_entity_poly.type
_entity_poly.pdbx_seq_one_letter_code
_entity_poly.pdbx_strand_id
1 'polypeptide(L)'
;MEAGAWEPQTFEVFRRFLQPDRSYIDLGAWIGPTVLYGAALSRCVHAVEPDPVAFAELDRNVRANPGLCEKIHLHPFGIGPESGPLHLYAGGLYYAGHSEFGDSMSGMLAAPDVPGQPCHKARGVDMEHFLHMYARKDCNFIKMDIEGGEYAVIPGLWRRLWRWGPPTLCVSFHAPEIARRESLVRACIEELLLCYPRFYAAADTKAVALEKLADAVHDWGDDAPGSPWRKLEALLGAGLVATREEW
;
A
#
# COMPACT_ATOMS: atom_id res chain seq x y z
N MET A 1 8.65 -12.01 16.92
CA MET A 1 7.20 -11.67 16.94
C MET A 1 6.44 -12.97 17.08
N GLU A 2 5.54 -13.09 18.04
CA GLU A 2 4.65 -14.24 18.09
C GLU A 2 3.76 -14.25 16.84
N ALA A 3 3.72 -15.40 16.16
CA ALA A 3 2.87 -15.56 14.98
C ALA A 3 1.40 -15.34 15.39
N GLY A 4 0.79 -14.26 14.92
CA GLY A 4 -0.60 -13.91 15.18
C GLY A 4 -0.86 -12.58 15.87
N ALA A 5 0.20 -11.84 16.29
CA ALA A 5 0.04 -10.55 16.98
C ALA A 5 0.15 -9.33 16.07
N TRP A 6 0.73 -9.46 14.85
CA TRP A 6 0.94 -8.35 13.92
C TRP A 6 0.11 -8.55 12.65
N GLU A 7 -0.78 -7.63 12.34
CA GLU A 7 -1.64 -7.58 11.15
C GLU A 7 -2.22 -8.94 10.67
N PRO A 8 -2.91 -9.71 11.52
CA PRO A 8 -3.41 -11.03 11.14
C PRO A 8 -4.36 -10.98 9.94
N GLN A 9 -5.10 -9.87 9.76
CA GLN A 9 -5.99 -9.63 8.64
C GLN A 9 -5.23 -9.54 7.30
N THR A 10 -4.07 -8.89 7.26
CA THR A 10 -3.24 -8.81 6.05
C THR A 10 -2.77 -10.20 5.61
N PHE A 11 -2.40 -11.05 6.56
CA PHE A 11 -2.03 -12.44 6.24
C PHE A 11 -3.20 -13.29 5.77
N GLU A 12 -4.44 -13.01 6.21
CA GLU A 12 -5.63 -13.67 5.69
C GLU A 12 -5.88 -13.30 4.22
N VAL A 13 -5.76 -12.02 3.88
CA VAL A 13 -5.81 -11.52 2.50
C VAL A 13 -4.74 -12.23 1.64
N PHE A 14 -3.52 -12.36 2.15
CA PHE A 14 -2.43 -13.02 1.43
C PHE A 14 -2.71 -14.49 1.17
N ARG A 15 -3.19 -15.24 2.18
CA ARG A 15 -3.58 -16.65 2.01
C ARG A 15 -4.67 -16.83 0.96
N ARG A 16 -5.57 -15.85 0.84
CA ARG A 16 -6.67 -15.92 -0.12
C ARG A 16 -6.25 -15.60 -1.55
N PHE A 17 -5.40 -14.62 -1.77
CA PHE A 17 -5.17 -14.06 -3.10
C PHE A 17 -3.79 -14.31 -3.69
N LEU A 18 -2.76 -14.58 -2.87
CA LEU A 18 -1.45 -14.95 -3.41
C LEU A 18 -1.49 -16.33 -4.06
N GLN A 19 -0.77 -16.46 -5.17
CA GLN A 19 -0.73 -17.69 -5.96
C GLN A 19 0.73 -18.14 -6.15
N PRO A 20 1.04 -19.45 -5.94
CA PRO A 20 2.40 -19.96 -5.94
C PRO A 20 3.11 -19.90 -7.31
N ASP A 21 2.36 -19.72 -8.39
CA ASP A 21 2.86 -19.57 -9.76
C ASP A 21 2.88 -18.12 -10.26
N ARG A 22 2.51 -17.15 -9.42
CA ARG A 22 2.41 -15.74 -9.75
C ARG A 22 3.35 -14.87 -8.92
N SER A 23 3.61 -13.66 -9.42
CA SER A 23 4.38 -12.67 -8.67
C SER A 23 3.49 -11.76 -7.81
N TYR A 24 4.09 -11.28 -6.74
CA TYR A 24 3.54 -10.34 -5.79
C TYR A 24 4.38 -9.07 -5.75
N ILE A 25 3.74 -7.91 -5.65
CA ILE A 25 4.40 -6.62 -5.47
C ILE A 25 4.03 -6.07 -4.09
N ASP A 26 5.05 -5.75 -3.29
CA ASP A 26 4.93 -5.08 -1.99
C ASP A 26 5.43 -3.63 -2.13
N LEU A 27 4.52 -2.68 -2.17
CA LEU A 27 4.83 -1.26 -2.15
C LEU A 27 4.74 -0.76 -0.72
N GLY A 28 5.85 -0.26 -0.18
CA GLY A 28 6.03 0.03 1.24
C GLY A 28 6.37 -1.24 2.01
N ALA A 29 7.50 -1.86 1.64
CA ALA A 29 7.93 -3.14 2.20
C ALA A 29 8.44 -3.02 3.63
N TRP A 30 8.82 -1.80 4.07
CA TRP A 30 9.41 -1.52 5.37
C TRP A 30 10.54 -2.51 5.69
N ILE A 31 10.54 -3.15 6.86
CA ILE A 31 11.55 -4.15 7.27
C ILE A 31 11.24 -5.58 6.79
N GLY A 32 10.15 -5.79 6.05
CA GLY A 32 9.86 -7.00 5.28
C GLY A 32 8.96 -8.08 5.86
N PRO A 33 8.11 -7.87 6.90
CA PRO A 33 7.26 -8.94 7.41
C PRO A 33 6.28 -9.47 6.35
N THR A 34 5.64 -8.60 5.57
CA THR A 34 4.76 -8.95 4.45
C THR A 34 5.52 -9.57 3.28
N VAL A 35 6.73 -9.09 3.02
CA VAL A 35 7.62 -9.63 1.98
C VAL A 35 7.96 -11.09 2.23
N LEU A 36 8.43 -11.42 3.44
CA LEU A 36 8.81 -12.78 3.81
C LEU A 36 7.62 -13.73 3.79
N TYR A 37 6.48 -13.29 4.34
CA TYR A 37 5.28 -14.09 4.33
C TYR A 37 4.76 -14.31 2.90
N GLY A 38 4.72 -13.25 2.08
CA GLY A 38 4.31 -13.31 0.69
C GLY A 38 5.22 -14.20 -0.17
N ALA A 39 6.54 -14.20 0.09
CA ALA A 39 7.49 -15.06 -0.61
C ALA A 39 7.26 -16.55 -0.38
N ALA A 40 6.69 -16.92 0.78
CA ALA A 40 6.30 -18.32 1.04
C ALA A 40 5.09 -18.76 0.22
N LEU A 41 4.22 -17.81 -0.19
CA LEU A 41 2.95 -18.08 -0.87
C LEU A 41 2.97 -17.76 -2.36
N SER A 42 3.98 -17.06 -2.87
CA SER A 42 4.09 -16.63 -4.27
C SER A 42 5.31 -17.21 -4.97
N ARG A 43 5.36 -17.08 -6.29
CA ARG A 43 6.52 -17.47 -7.10
C ARG A 43 7.71 -16.53 -6.85
N CYS A 44 7.47 -15.24 -6.87
CA CYS A 44 8.47 -14.23 -6.50
C CYS A 44 7.80 -12.97 -5.95
N VAL A 45 8.58 -12.17 -5.23
CA VAL A 45 8.17 -10.90 -4.63
C VAL A 45 9.04 -9.77 -5.16
N HIS A 46 8.42 -8.66 -5.55
CA HIS A 46 9.08 -7.39 -5.79
C HIS A 46 8.79 -6.46 -4.62
N ALA A 47 9.77 -6.29 -3.73
CA ALA A 47 9.66 -5.47 -2.52
C ALA A 47 10.26 -4.09 -2.77
N VAL A 48 9.44 -3.05 -2.64
CA VAL A 48 9.81 -1.65 -2.91
C VAL A 48 9.80 -0.88 -1.60
N GLU A 49 10.97 -0.31 -1.23
CA GLU A 49 11.15 0.46 0.00
C GLU A 49 12.11 1.63 -0.24
N PRO A 50 11.65 2.88 -0.14
CA PRO A 50 12.49 4.05 -0.39
C PRO A 50 13.33 4.53 0.80
N ASP A 51 12.93 4.21 2.05
CA ASP A 51 13.69 4.61 3.24
C ASP A 51 14.98 3.77 3.35
N PRO A 52 16.17 4.38 3.33
CA PRO A 52 17.42 3.63 3.32
C PRO A 52 17.68 2.85 4.61
N VAL A 53 17.12 3.30 5.75
CA VAL A 53 17.26 2.60 7.04
C VAL A 53 16.34 1.38 7.06
N ALA A 54 15.07 1.55 6.71
CA ALA A 54 14.13 0.44 6.58
C ALA A 54 14.59 -0.57 5.52
N PHE A 55 15.10 -0.09 4.38
CA PHE A 55 15.63 -0.95 3.32
C PHE A 55 16.84 -1.78 3.77
N ALA A 56 17.74 -1.21 4.56
CA ALA A 56 18.88 -1.97 5.08
C ALA A 56 18.46 -3.09 6.02
N GLU A 57 17.43 -2.87 6.84
CA GLU A 57 16.83 -3.91 7.68
C GLU A 57 16.08 -4.95 6.86
N LEU A 58 15.33 -4.51 5.84
CA LEU A 58 14.67 -5.40 4.88
C LEU A 58 15.68 -6.36 4.22
N ASP A 59 16.78 -5.84 3.69
CA ASP A 59 17.86 -6.67 3.07
C ASP A 59 18.44 -7.66 4.10
N ARG A 60 18.70 -7.22 5.33
CA ARG A 60 19.19 -8.09 6.41
C ARG A 60 18.20 -9.21 6.74
N ASN A 61 16.91 -8.89 6.86
CA ASN A 61 15.86 -9.85 7.16
C ASN A 61 15.68 -10.86 6.02
N VAL A 62 15.75 -10.41 4.77
CA VAL A 62 15.68 -11.30 3.60
C VAL A 62 16.87 -12.26 3.58
N ARG A 63 18.09 -11.78 3.79
CA ARG A 63 19.30 -12.63 3.86
C ARG A 63 19.30 -13.62 5.02
N ALA A 64 18.62 -13.28 6.11
CA ALA A 64 18.47 -14.19 7.26
C ALA A 64 17.50 -15.36 6.95
N ASN A 65 16.79 -15.33 5.81
CA ASN A 65 15.85 -16.35 5.35
C ASN A 65 16.28 -16.98 4.01
N PRO A 66 17.37 -17.78 3.97
CA PRO A 66 17.99 -18.24 2.73
C PRO A 66 17.05 -19.08 1.85
N GLY A 67 16.05 -19.75 2.42
CA GLY A 67 15.04 -20.51 1.67
C GLY A 67 14.04 -19.64 0.88
N LEU A 68 13.99 -18.32 1.14
CA LEU A 68 13.10 -17.35 0.50
C LEU A 68 13.84 -16.30 -0.32
N CYS A 69 15.10 -16.02 0.00
CA CYS A 69 15.84 -14.89 -0.56
C CYS A 69 15.94 -14.92 -2.10
N GLU A 70 16.03 -16.10 -2.72
CA GLU A 70 16.10 -16.24 -4.19
C GLU A 70 14.80 -15.80 -4.90
N LYS A 71 13.69 -15.77 -4.18
CA LYS A 71 12.40 -15.34 -4.69
C LYS A 71 12.14 -13.84 -4.51
N ILE A 72 12.99 -13.12 -3.77
CA ILE A 72 12.74 -11.75 -3.35
C ILE A 72 13.65 -10.79 -4.10
N HIS A 73 13.05 -9.86 -4.84
CA HIS A 73 13.73 -8.80 -5.56
C HIS A 73 13.54 -7.49 -4.80
N LEU A 74 14.63 -6.96 -4.25
CA LEU A 74 14.62 -5.73 -3.45
C LEU A 74 14.85 -4.51 -4.34
N HIS A 75 14.04 -3.46 -4.13
CA HIS A 75 14.07 -2.23 -4.90
C HIS A 75 14.21 -1.00 -3.98
N PRO A 76 15.42 -0.36 -3.91
CA PRO A 76 15.69 0.79 -3.03
C PRO A 76 15.20 2.11 -3.63
N PHE A 77 13.91 2.21 -3.88
CA PHE A 77 13.27 3.42 -4.40
C PHE A 77 11.78 3.43 -4.03
N GLY A 78 11.14 4.59 -4.15
CA GLY A 78 9.69 4.71 -4.00
C GLY A 78 8.97 4.68 -5.34
N ILE A 79 7.67 4.39 -5.31
CA ILE A 79 6.81 4.54 -6.48
C ILE A 79 6.13 5.90 -6.41
N GLY A 80 6.17 6.61 -7.54
CA GLY A 80 5.53 7.91 -7.69
C GLY A 80 4.80 8.05 -9.02
N PRO A 81 4.17 9.19 -9.27
CA PRO A 81 3.52 9.48 -10.56
C PRO A 81 4.53 9.65 -11.69
N GLU A 82 5.76 10.05 -11.36
CA GLU A 82 6.87 10.29 -12.26
C GLU A 82 8.18 9.75 -11.69
N SER A 83 9.11 9.41 -12.58
CA SER A 83 10.47 9.05 -12.18
C SER A 83 11.30 10.30 -11.87
N GLY A 84 11.98 10.31 -10.73
CA GLY A 84 12.78 11.46 -10.30
C GLY A 84 13.04 11.50 -8.81
N PRO A 85 13.40 12.66 -8.25
CA PRO A 85 13.55 12.82 -6.82
C PRO A 85 12.22 12.64 -6.10
N LEU A 86 12.23 11.83 -5.04
CA LEU A 86 11.10 11.63 -4.14
C LEU A 86 11.45 12.24 -2.78
N HIS A 87 10.50 12.95 -2.18
CA HIS A 87 10.62 13.45 -0.83
C HIS A 87 9.79 12.57 0.10
N LEU A 88 10.43 12.03 1.13
CA LEU A 88 9.78 11.30 2.21
C LEU A 88 9.81 12.16 3.46
N TYR A 89 8.66 12.48 3.98
CA TYR A 89 8.49 13.25 5.19
C TYR A 89 8.34 12.30 6.38
N ALA A 90 9.10 12.56 7.43
CA ALA A 90 9.03 11.75 8.63
C ALA A 90 7.65 11.85 9.28
N GLY A 91 7.08 10.71 9.69
CA GLY A 91 5.85 10.62 10.45
C GLY A 91 6.09 10.05 11.87
N GLY A 92 5.09 10.15 12.72
CA GLY A 92 5.03 9.42 13.99
C GLY A 92 6.26 9.53 14.89
N LEU A 93 6.83 8.40 15.21
CA LEU A 93 7.94 8.26 16.17
C LEU A 93 9.27 8.84 15.70
N TYR A 94 9.46 9.07 14.41
CA TYR A 94 10.67 9.65 13.86
C TYR A 94 10.97 11.06 14.42
N TYR A 95 9.93 11.82 14.71
CA TYR A 95 10.07 13.13 15.38
C TYR A 95 10.72 13.04 16.75
N ALA A 96 10.59 11.90 17.42
CA ALA A 96 11.17 11.67 18.73
C ALA A 96 12.60 11.12 18.66
N GLY A 97 13.14 10.85 17.45
CA GLY A 97 14.50 10.32 17.26
C GLY A 97 14.69 8.90 17.79
N HIS A 98 13.64 8.09 17.85
CA HIS A 98 13.63 6.80 18.53
C HIS A 98 13.41 5.57 17.61
N SER A 99 13.42 5.72 16.29
CA SER A 99 13.31 4.56 15.40
C SER A 99 14.67 3.96 15.11
N GLU A 100 14.93 2.75 15.56
CA GLU A 100 16.12 1.96 15.21
C GLU A 100 16.04 1.33 13.81
N PHE A 101 14.81 1.25 13.22
CA PHE A 101 14.52 0.44 12.03
C PHE A 101 13.97 1.25 10.85
N GLY A 102 14.24 2.53 10.78
CA GLY A 102 13.59 3.40 9.83
C GLY A 102 12.15 3.72 10.25
N ASP A 103 11.59 4.78 9.75
CA ASP A 103 10.25 5.19 10.11
C ASP A 103 9.21 4.47 9.24
N SER A 104 8.37 3.62 9.85
CA SER A 104 7.28 2.94 9.15
C SER A 104 6.16 3.90 8.69
N MET A 105 6.21 5.16 9.16
CA MET A 105 5.21 6.20 8.89
C MET A 105 5.76 7.30 7.96
N SER A 106 6.94 7.10 7.37
CA SER A 106 7.53 8.05 6.42
C SER A 106 6.71 8.10 5.14
N GLY A 107 6.12 9.26 4.82
CA GLY A 107 5.18 9.43 3.73
C GLY A 107 5.60 10.44 2.67
N MET A 108 4.93 10.42 1.53
CA MET A 108 5.16 11.37 0.42
C MET A 108 4.52 12.74 0.67
N LEU A 109 3.67 12.87 1.66
CA LEU A 109 2.91 14.07 1.93
C LEU A 109 3.42 14.74 3.21
N ALA A 110 3.84 16.02 3.09
CA ALA A 110 4.17 16.81 4.25
C ALA A 110 2.92 17.06 5.12
N ALA A 111 3.08 16.99 6.43
CA ALA A 111 2.04 17.40 7.36
C ALA A 111 1.93 18.92 7.35
N PRO A 112 0.76 19.52 7.03
CA PRO A 112 0.63 20.96 6.84
C PRO A 112 0.89 21.77 8.12
N ASP A 113 0.68 21.16 9.27
CA ASP A 113 0.77 21.81 10.57
C ASP A 113 2.10 21.59 11.29
N VAL A 114 3.10 20.98 10.61
CA VAL A 114 4.41 20.67 11.19
C VAL A 114 5.54 21.41 10.45
N PRO A 115 5.80 22.66 10.82
CA PRO A 115 6.91 23.42 10.25
C PRO A 115 8.26 22.72 10.52
N GLY A 116 9.06 22.57 9.46
CA GLY A 116 10.38 21.97 9.59
C GLY A 116 10.37 20.45 9.75
N GLN A 117 9.29 19.78 9.31
CA GLN A 117 9.21 18.32 9.27
C GLN A 117 10.47 17.72 8.59
N PRO A 118 11.16 16.79 9.25
CA PRO A 118 12.31 16.12 8.65
C PRO A 118 11.92 15.47 7.31
N CYS A 119 12.78 15.62 6.32
CA CYS A 119 12.54 15.15 4.97
C CYS A 119 13.77 14.41 4.45
N HIS A 120 13.57 13.20 3.95
CA HIS A 120 14.57 12.42 3.24
C HIS A 120 14.40 12.53 1.74
N LYS A 121 15.51 12.58 1.01
CA LYS A 121 15.49 12.48 -0.45
C LYS A 121 15.74 11.03 -0.83
N ALA A 122 14.77 10.44 -1.54
CA ALA A 122 14.86 9.12 -2.12
C ALA A 122 14.75 9.20 -3.65
N ARG A 123 15.02 8.11 -4.32
CA ARG A 123 14.74 7.94 -5.74
C ARG A 123 13.27 7.53 -5.91
N GLY A 124 12.55 8.22 -6.78
CA GLY A 124 11.22 7.83 -7.26
C GLY A 124 11.32 7.16 -8.63
N VAL A 125 10.48 6.16 -8.85
CA VAL A 125 10.27 5.50 -10.13
C VAL A 125 8.78 5.52 -10.43
N ASP A 126 8.40 5.90 -11.65
CA ASP A 126 6.98 5.83 -12.02
C ASP A 126 6.50 4.38 -12.12
N MET A 127 5.23 4.17 -11.75
CA MET A 127 4.65 2.84 -11.66
C MET A 127 4.63 2.11 -13.02
N GLU A 128 4.42 2.82 -14.12
CA GLU A 128 4.40 2.21 -15.46
C GLU A 128 5.78 1.67 -15.84
N HIS A 129 6.83 2.45 -15.59
CA HIS A 129 8.21 2.03 -15.80
C HIS A 129 8.58 0.82 -14.94
N PHE A 130 8.24 0.87 -13.64
CA PHE A 130 8.49 -0.23 -12.72
C PHE A 130 7.83 -1.53 -13.19
N LEU A 131 6.55 -1.49 -13.53
CA LEU A 131 5.81 -2.65 -14.01
C LEU A 131 6.39 -3.19 -15.32
N HIS A 132 6.74 -2.29 -16.24
CA HIS A 132 7.32 -2.68 -17.53
C HIS A 132 8.64 -3.45 -17.35
N MET A 133 9.48 -2.97 -16.44
CA MET A 133 10.80 -3.55 -16.21
C MET A 133 10.77 -4.85 -15.41
N TYR A 134 9.88 -4.98 -14.42
CA TYR A 134 10.04 -6.01 -13.41
C TYR A 134 8.85 -6.95 -13.22
N ALA A 135 7.61 -6.51 -13.36
CA ALA A 135 6.50 -7.25 -12.76
C ALA A 135 5.22 -7.41 -13.60
N ARG A 136 5.09 -6.77 -14.78
CA ARG A 136 3.80 -6.65 -15.48
C ARG A 136 3.18 -7.96 -15.97
N LYS A 137 3.99 -8.98 -16.25
CA LYS A 137 3.50 -10.14 -17.02
C LYS A 137 2.75 -11.18 -16.20
N ASP A 138 3.01 -11.26 -14.92
CA ASP A 138 2.48 -12.32 -14.06
C ASP A 138 2.10 -11.89 -12.64
N CYS A 139 2.11 -10.58 -12.38
CA CYS A 139 1.65 -10.03 -11.12
C CYS A 139 0.15 -10.27 -10.96
N ASN A 140 -0.24 -10.98 -9.90
CA ASN A 140 -1.64 -11.19 -9.56
C ASN A 140 -2.08 -10.47 -8.29
N PHE A 141 -1.13 -9.93 -7.53
CA PHE A 141 -1.42 -9.25 -6.26
C PHE A 141 -0.45 -8.08 -6.01
N ILE A 142 -1.00 -6.97 -5.55
CA ILE A 142 -0.25 -5.81 -5.08
C ILE A 142 -0.73 -5.44 -3.68
N LYS A 143 0.20 -5.36 -2.71
CA LYS A 143 0.00 -4.61 -1.47
C LYS A 143 0.49 -3.19 -1.71
N MET A 144 -0.30 -2.21 -1.32
CA MET A 144 0.07 -0.80 -1.38
C MET A 144 -0.17 -0.15 -0.02
N ASP A 145 0.91 0.24 0.62
CA ASP A 145 0.95 0.77 1.96
C ASP A 145 2.14 1.74 2.01
N ILE A 146 1.97 2.92 1.40
CA ILE A 146 3.05 3.86 1.06
C ILE A 146 2.83 5.27 1.63
N GLU A 147 2.11 5.31 2.74
CA GLU A 147 2.00 6.48 3.61
C GLU A 147 1.66 7.78 2.85
N GLY A 148 0.53 7.74 2.13
CA GLY A 148 0.02 8.87 1.35
C GLY A 148 0.44 8.89 -0.13
N GLY A 149 1.32 8.00 -0.57
CA GLY A 149 1.67 7.85 -1.98
C GLY A 149 0.54 7.28 -2.83
N GLU A 150 -0.44 6.59 -2.22
CA GLU A 150 -1.64 6.06 -2.86
C GLU A 150 -2.37 7.13 -3.66
N TYR A 151 -2.45 8.35 -3.09
CA TYR A 151 -3.12 9.50 -3.70
C TYR A 151 -2.43 10.04 -4.96
N ALA A 152 -1.16 9.71 -5.14
CA ALA A 152 -0.40 10.09 -6.33
C ALA A 152 -0.35 8.97 -7.38
N VAL A 153 -0.46 7.71 -6.96
CA VAL A 153 -0.27 6.53 -7.82
C VAL A 153 -1.58 6.00 -8.38
N ILE A 154 -2.70 6.08 -7.64
CA ILE A 154 -3.96 5.50 -8.07
C ILE A 154 -4.71 6.40 -9.07
N PRO A 155 -4.98 7.71 -8.79
CA PRO A 155 -5.85 8.51 -9.62
C PRO A 155 -5.35 8.70 -11.06
N GLY A 156 -6.21 8.43 -12.04
CA GLY A 156 -5.93 8.63 -13.46
C GLY A 156 -4.86 7.72 -14.07
N LEU A 157 -4.15 6.96 -13.24
CA LEU A 157 -3.08 6.07 -13.66
C LEU A 157 -3.50 4.60 -13.62
N TRP A 158 -4.21 4.18 -12.58
CA TRP A 158 -4.48 2.77 -12.31
C TRP A 158 -5.20 2.06 -13.45
N ARG A 159 -6.29 2.61 -13.96
CA ARG A 159 -7.03 2.08 -15.10
C ARG A 159 -6.19 2.00 -16.37
N ARG A 160 -5.30 2.97 -16.60
CA ARG A 160 -4.40 3.00 -17.74
C ARG A 160 -3.37 1.88 -17.68
N LEU A 161 -2.82 1.61 -16.50
CA LEU A 161 -1.86 0.53 -16.28
C LEU A 161 -2.47 -0.86 -16.50
N TRP A 162 -3.71 -1.05 -16.08
CA TRP A 162 -4.35 -2.33 -16.00
C TRP A 162 -5.56 -2.51 -16.93
N ARG A 163 -5.55 -1.86 -18.08
CA ARG A 163 -6.65 -1.95 -19.05
C ARG A 163 -7.04 -3.37 -19.47
N TRP A 164 -6.18 -4.36 -19.28
CA TRP A 164 -6.44 -5.77 -19.59
C TRP A 164 -6.85 -6.61 -18.38
N GLY A 165 -7.03 -5.98 -17.25
CA GLY A 165 -7.44 -6.59 -15.99
C GLY A 165 -6.39 -6.38 -14.91
N PRO A 166 -6.75 -5.65 -13.83
CA PRO A 166 -5.84 -5.40 -12.72
C PRO A 166 -5.62 -6.65 -11.87
N PRO A 167 -4.43 -6.77 -11.22
CA PRO A 167 -4.22 -7.72 -10.14
C PRO A 167 -5.13 -7.37 -8.95
N THR A 168 -5.30 -8.28 -8.01
CA THR A 168 -5.91 -7.94 -6.73
C THR A 168 -5.05 -6.88 -6.04
N LEU A 169 -5.67 -5.82 -5.56
CA LEU A 169 -5.04 -4.73 -4.82
C LEU A 169 -5.50 -4.77 -3.36
N CYS A 170 -4.55 -4.88 -2.44
CA CYS A 170 -4.75 -4.61 -1.03
C CYS A 170 -4.12 -3.25 -0.72
N VAL A 171 -4.91 -2.25 -0.42
CA VAL A 171 -4.45 -0.88 -0.19
C VAL A 171 -4.88 -0.37 1.18
N SER A 172 -3.94 0.22 1.92
CA SER A 172 -4.18 1.00 3.12
C SER A 172 -4.03 2.47 2.77
N PHE A 173 -5.04 3.28 3.06
CA PHE A 173 -4.98 4.71 2.82
C PHE A 173 -4.48 5.40 4.08
N HIS A 174 -3.21 5.76 4.07
CA HIS A 174 -2.60 6.51 5.15
C HIS A 174 -2.64 8.00 4.82
N ALA A 175 -3.19 8.72 5.68
CA ALA A 175 -2.89 10.10 5.94
C ALA A 175 -3.37 10.33 7.35
N PRO A 176 -2.61 11.02 8.19
CA PRO A 176 -3.16 11.51 9.45
C PRO A 176 -4.42 12.37 9.21
N GLU A 177 -4.87 12.47 7.97
CA GLU A 177 -5.84 13.44 7.52
C GLU A 177 -6.64 13.00 6.31
N ILE A 178 -7.10 11.74 6.28
CA ILE A 178 -8.07 11.33 5.24
C ILE A 178 -9.19 12.37 5.14
N ALA A 179 -9.68 12.87 6.28
CA ALA A 179 -10.72 13.89 6.33
C ALA A 179 -10.35 15.23 5.65
N ARG A 180 -9.07 15.61 5.65
CA ARG A 180 -8.59 16.87 5.01
C ARG A 180 -8.25 16.68 3.52
N ARG A 181 -8.32 15.46 3.00
CA ARG A 181 -7.92 15.13 1.62
C ARG A 181 -9.05 14.56 0.78
N GLU A 182 -10.27 15.04 1.04
CA GLU A 182 -11.49 14.60 0.36
C GLU A 182 -11.30 14.36 -1.15
N SER A 183 -10.84 15.35 -1.88
CA SER A 183 -10.71 15.25 -3.34
C SER A 183 -9.75 14.15 -3.79
N LEU A 184 -8.68 13.90 -3.03
CA LEU A 184 -7.70 12.86 -3.34
C LEU A 184 -8.25 11.47 -3.04
N VAL A 185 -8.89 11.30 -1.89
CA VAL A 185 -9.53 10.01 -1.52
C VAL A 185 -10.65 9.71 -2.49
N ARG A 186 -11.50 10.69 -2.81
CA ARG A 186 -12.56 10.56 -3.81
C ARG A 186 -12.01 10.08 -5.15
N ALA A 187 -10.96 10.74 -5.67
CA ALA A 187 -10.35 10.37 -6.94
C ALA A 187 -9.79 8.93 -6.92
N CYS A 188 -9.20 8.48 -5.80
CA CYS A 188 -8.76 7.10 -5.65
C CYS A 188 -9.91 6.11 -5.72
N ILE A 189 -10.97 6.33 -4.93
CA ILE A 189 -12.12 5.43 -4.88
C ILE A 189 -12.85 5.37 -6.22
N GLU A 190 -13.08 6.52 -6.87
CA GLU A 190 -13.68 6.59 -8.20
C GLU A 190 -12.87 5.81 -9.24
N GLU A 191 -11.54 5.94 -9.23
CA GLU A 191 -10.67 5.18 -10.13
C GLU A 191 -10.75 3.67 -9.85
N LEU A 192 -10.73 3.25 -8.59
CA LEU A 192 -10.84 1.83 -8.21
C LEU A 192 -12.21 1.24 -8.57
N LEU A 193 -13.30 1.98 -8.39
CA LEU A 193 -14.66 1.56 -8.78
C LEU A 193 -14.77 1.30 -10.29
N LEU A 194 -14.00 2.01 -11.11
CA LEU A 194 -13.95 1.78 -12.56
C LEU A 194 -13.11 0.54 -12.95
N CYS A 195 -12.23 0.08 -12.05
CA CYS A 195 -11.29 -1.01 -12.33
C CYS A 195 -11.74 -2.37 -11.78
N TYR A 196 -12.47 -2.37 -10.66
CA TYR A 196 -12.76 -3.58 -9.91
C TYR A 196 -14.26 -3.78 -9.67
N PRO A 197 -14.77 -5.00 -9.88
CA PRO A 197 -16.16 -5.32 -9.63
C PRO A 197 -16.47 -5.71 -8.18
N ARG A 198 -15.44 -5.93 -7.34
CA ARG A 198 -15.61 -6.41 -5.95
C ARG A 198 -14.65 -5.73 -4.99
N PHE A 199 -15.16 -5.46 -3.79
CA PHE A 199 -14.39 -4.88 -2.69
C PHE A 199 -14.66 -5.63 -1.40
N TYR A 200 -13.61 -5.78 -0.59
CA TYR A 200 -13.67 -6.41 0.72
C TYR A 200 -12.91 -5.56 1.74
N ALA A 201 -13.39 -5.55 2.98
CA ALA A 201 -12.65 -4.98 4.09
C ALA A 201 -11.54 -5.96 4.51
N ALA A 202 -10.29 -5.52 4.56
CA ALA A 202 -9.20 -6.39 5.00
C ALA A 202 -9.38 -6.82 6.46
N ALA A 203 -9.95 -5.95 7.31
CA ALA A 203 -10.11 -6.17 8.74
C ALA A 203 -10.97 -7.39 9.11
N ASP A 204 -12.03 -7.66 8.36
CA ASP A 204 -13.00 -8.72 8.68
C ASP A 204 -13.43 -9.55 7.47
N THR A 205 -12.79 -9.33 6.34
CA THR A 205 -13.02 -10.04 5.07
C THR A 205 -14.44 -9.91 4.49
N LYS A 206 -15.24 -8.99 5.04
CA LYS A 206 -16.59 -8.77 4.57
C LYS A 206 -16.63 -8.01 3.25
N ALA A 207 -17.55 -8.42 2.38
CA ALA A 207 -17.84 -7.71 1.15
C ALA A 207 -18.32 -6.27 1.45
N VAL A 208 -17.76 -5.32 0.71
CA VAL A 208 -18.17 -3.91 0.74
C VAL A 208 -19.00 -3.64 -0.51
N ALA A 209 -20.25 -3.22 -0.32
CA ALA A 209 -21.12 -2.90 -1.43
C ALA A 209 -20.61 -1.66 -2.19
N LEU A 210 -20.58 -1.73 -3.51
CA LEU A 210 -20.10 -0.64 -4.38
C LEU A 210 -20.86 0.67 -4.15
N GLU A 211 -22.19 0.56 -4.00
CA GLU A 211 -23.05 1.70 -3.72
C GLU A 211 -22.66 2.38 -2.41
N LYS A 212 -22.29 1.61 -1.38
CA LYS A 212 -21.86 2.16 -0.09
C LYS A 212 -20.53 2.89 -0.18
N LEU A 213 -19.61 2.44 -1.03
CA LEU A 213 -18.36 3.16 -1.28
C LEU A 213 -18.63 4.47 -2.02
N ALA A 214 -19.46 4.43 -3.06
CA ALA A 214 -19.83 5.61 -3.83
C ALA A 214 -20.59 6.63 -2.95
N ASP A 215 -21.60 6.20 -2.20
CA ASP A 215 -22.40 7.06 -1.32
C ASP A 215 -21.52 7.69 -0.22
N ALA A 216 -20.66 6.91 0.42
CA ALA A 216 -19.79 7.41 1.47
C ALA A 216 -18.80 8.48 0.98
N VAL A 217 -18.37 8.40 -0.27
CA VAL A 217 -17.57 9.44 -0.92
C VAL A 217 -18.37 10.71 -1.17
N HIS A 218 -19.67 10.61 -1.41
CA HIS A 218 -20.56 11.76 -1.56
C HIS A 218 -20.94 12.42 -0.22
N ASP A 219 -21.05 11.63 0.86
CA ASP A 219 -21.44 12.08 2.19
C ASP A 219 -20.24 12.56 3.03
N TRP A 220 -19.19 13.04 2.37
CA TRP A 220 -17.96 13.49 3.01
C TRP A 220 -18.21 14.65 3.99
N GLY A 221 -17.59 14.55 5.18
CA GLY A 221 -17.64 15.62 6.18
C GLY A 221 -18.74 15.47 7.22
N ASP A 222 -19.57 14.43 7.15
CA ASP A 222 -20.48 14.09 8.25
C ASP A 222 -19.72 13.38 9.38
N ASP A 223 -19.29 14.16 10.37
CA ASP A 223 -18.54 13.69 11.54
C ASP A 223 -19.41 13.00 12.61
N ALA A 224 -20.69 12.78 12.35
CA ALA A 224 -21.56 12.07 13.29
C ALA A 224 -21.05 10.63 13.54
N PRO A 225 -21.07 10.15 14.80
CA PRO A 225 -20.71 8.78 15.10
C PRO A 225 -21.54 7.79 14.28
N GLY A 226 -20.85 6.94 13.49
CA GLY A 226 -21.51 5.93 12.65
C GLY A 226 -22.02 6.42 11.30
N SER A 227 -21.71 7.66 10.89
CA SER A 227 -21.98 8.15 9.53
C SER A 227 -21.32 7.28 8.46
N PRO A 228 -21.81 7.28 7.21
CA PRO A 228 -21.18 6.59 6.10
C PRO A 228 -19.71 6.95 5.93
N TRP A 229 -19.38 8.24 6.08
CA TRP A 229 -18.02 8.74 6.00
C TRP A 229 -17.10 8.15 7.08
N ARG A 230 -17.50 8.14 8.34
CA ARG A 230 -16.68 7.58 9.44
C ARG A 230 -16.45 6.08 9.27
N LYS A 231 -17.41 5.35 8.71
CA LYS A 231 -17.25 3.93 8.38
C LYS A 231 -16.27 3.74 7.22
N LEU A 232 -16.33 4.60 6.19
CA LEU A 232 -15.38 4.59 5.09
C LEU A 232 -13.96 4.91 5.57
N GLU A 233 -13.78 5.94 6.38
CA GLU A 233 -12.48 6.30 6.96
C GLU A 233 -11.85 5.12 7.71
N ALA A 234 -12.61 4.47 8.57
CA ALA A 234 -12.14 3.29 9.30
C ALA A 234 -11.80 2.12 8.37
N LEU A 235 -12.61 1.89 7.33
CA LEU A 235 -12.38 0.86 6.32
C LEU A 235 -11.09 1.13 5.54
N LEU A 236 -10.88 2.36 5.08
CA LEU A 236 -9.73 2.75 4.28
C LEU A 236 -8.41 2.62 5.07
N GLY A 237 -8.42 3.04 6.34
CA GLY A 237 -7.26 2.91 7.22
C GLY A 237 -6.94 1.46 7.61
N ALA A 238 -7.97 0.62 7.75
CA ALA A 238 -7.79 -0.81 8.07
C ALA A 238 -7.41 -1.67 6.85
N GLY A 239 -7.49 -1.12 5.65
CA GLY A 239 -7.18 -1.78 4.37
C GLY A 239 -8.42 -2.18 3.58
N LEU A 240 -8.40 -1.81 2.30
CA LEU A 240 -9.39 -2.16 1.30
C LEU A 240 -8.79 -3.16 0.30
N VAL A 241 -9.51 -4.25 0.05
CA VAL A 241 -9.17 -5.21 -0.99
C VAL A 241 -10.08 -4.99 -2.19
N ALA A 242 -9.49 -4.59 -3.31
CA ALA A 242 -10.17 -4.45 -4.60
C ALA A 242 -9.75 -5.60 -5.52
N THR A 243 -10.72 -6.36 -6.04
CA THR A 243 -10.43 -7.60 -6.79
C THR A 243 -11.47 -7.93 -7.84
N ARG A 244 -11.11 -8.82 -8.76
CA ARG A 244 -12.01 -9.44 -9.73
C ARG A 244 -12.49 -10.81 -9.25
N GLU A 245 -11.89 -11.35 -8.22
CA GLU A 245 -12.17 -12.67 -7.66
C GLU A 245 -13.21 -12.58 -6.52
N GLU A 246 -13.92 -13.67 -6.29
CA GLU A 246 -14.74 -13.84 -5.09
C GLU A 246 -13.87 -14.20 -3.90
N TRP A 247 -14.28 -13.69 -2.71
CA TRP A 247 -13.59 -14.02 -1.46
C TRP A 247 -13.83 -15.49 -1.09
#